data_ba59bd4ac15eeb4d795e6556c8c2f93b
#
_entry.id   ba59bd4ac15eeb4d795e6556c8c2f93b
#
_cell.length_a   1.000
_cell.length_b   1.000
_cell.length_c   1.000
_cell.angle_alpha   90.00
_cell.angle_beta   90.00
_cell.angle_gamma   90.00
#
_symmetry.space_group_name_H-M   'P 1'
#
loop_
_entity.id
_entity.type
_entity.pdbx_description
1 polymer ?
#
loop_
_entity_poly.entity_id
_entity_poly.type
_entity_poly.pdbx_seq_one_letter_code
_entity_poly.pdbx_strand_id
1 'polypeptide(L)'
;MNAVLVYEKKLYFTGKKDYLTAMVTHEDNYLIWKYMTFLRREEAAKCKLTAYFWRRKKNNLGSRLGLQIYAGTCARGLHIWHYGSVIISGDAVVGENCTIHGQACIGSDGASDEAPVLGKNVDIGVGAKIIGGVTLADNIRVGAGAVVVKSCETPGATLVGVPARQVE
;
A
#
# COMPACT_ATOMS: atom_id res chain seq x y z
N MET A 1 -11.92 19.05 -3.46
CA MET A 1 -11.41 17.81 -2.80
C MET A 1 -10.72 16.99 -3.89
N ASN A 2 -9.54 16.44 -3.65
CA ASN A 2 -8.80 15.66 -4.64
C ASN A 2 -9.65 14.43 -5.06
N ALA A 3 -9.81 14.20 -6.37
CA ALA A 3 -10.62 13.11 -6.91
C ALA A 3 -10.16 11.72 -6.41
N VAL A 4 -8.86 11.56 -6.20
CA VAL A 4 -8.27 10.34 -5.61
C VAL A 4 -8.80 10.10 -4.21
N LEU A 5 -8.83 11.13 -3.36
CA LEU A 5 -9.35 11.02 -1.99
C LEU A 5 -10.84 10.69 -1.95
N VAL A 6 -11.63 11.21 -2.90
CA VAL A 6 -13.06 10.86 -3.00
C VAL A 6 -13.24 9.39 -3.35
N TYR A 7 -12.44 8.90 -4.28
CA TYR A 7 -12.46 7.50 -4.71
C TYR A 7 -12.03 6.57 -3.56
N GLU A 8 -10.85 6.80 -2.99
CA GLU A 8 -10.28 5.94 -1.96
C GLU A 8 -11.11 5.93 -0.66
N LYS A 9 -11.79 7.05 -0.32
CA LYS A 9 -12.67 7.07 0.85
C LYS A 9 -13.74 5.99 0.83
N LYS A 10 -14.24 5.62 -0.36
CA LYS A 10 -15.26 4.59 -0.54
C LYS A 10 -14.73 3.18 -0.28
N LEU A 11 -13.41 2.97 -0.28
CA LEU A 11 -12.79 1.70 0.07
C LEU A 11 -12.83 1.44 1.58
N TYR A 12 -12.89 2.51 2.38
CA TYR A 12 -12.87 2.44 3.84
C TYR A 12 -14.25 2.63 4.48
N PHE A 13 -15.17 3.34 3.83
CA PHE A 13 -16.47 3.71 4.41
C PHE A 13 -17.61 3.57 3.43
N THR A 14 -18.70 2.96 3.89
CA THR A 14 -19.94 2.79 3.12
C THR A 14 -20.76 4.07 3.06
N GLY A 15 -20.57 5.01 4.02
CA GLY A 15 -21.30 6.25 4.07
C GLY A 15 -20.83 7.23 5.14
N LYS A 16 -21.56 8.36 5.25
CA LYS A 16 -21.22 9.43 6.19
C LYS A 16 -21.36 8.99 7.66
N LYS A 17 -22.38 8.21 7.97
CA LYS A 17 -22.63 7.71 9.34
C LYS A 17 -21.51 6.77 9.78
N ASP A 18 -21.13 5.83 8.93
CA ASP A 18 -20.04 4.89 9.12
C ASP A 18 -18.71 5.63 9.37
N TYR A 19 -18.36 6.58 8.51
CA TYR A 19 -17.19 7.44 8.71
C TYR A 19 -17.20 8.18 10.05
N LEU A 20 -18.33 8.76 10.45
CA LEU A 20 -18.42 9.50 11.71
C LEU A 20 -18.28 8.58 12.92
N THR A 21 -18.89 7.39 12.88
CA THR A 21 -18.73 6.37 13.92
C THR A 21 -17.26 5.98 14.05
N ALA A 22 -16.63 5.54 12.96
CA ALA A 22 -15.24 5.14 12.95
C ALA A 22 -14.28 6.27 13.42
N MET A 23 -14.61 7.53 13.13
CA MET A 23 -13.85 8.68 13.58
C MET A 23 -13.94 8.86 15.12
N VAL A 24 -15.13 8.69 15.68
CA VAL A 24 -15.35 8.86 17.13
C VAL A 24 -14.79 7.69 17.93
N THR A 25 -14.93 6.49 17.42
CA THR A 25 -14.46 5.25 18.07
C THR A 25 -12.98 4.95 17.81
N HIS A 26 -12.31 5.74 16.92
CA HIS A 26 -10.91 5.53 16.51
C HIS A 26 -10.66 4.15 15.89
N GLU A 27 -11.59 3.66 15.08
CA GLU A 27 -11.45 2.39 14.38
C GLU A 27 -10.25 2.37 13.42
N ASP A 28 -9.73 1.18 13.14
CA ASP A 28 -8.56 0.96 12.30
C ASP A 28 -8.71 1.58 10.91
N ASN A 29 -9.87 1.38 10.28
CA ASN A 29 -10.19 1.94 8.96
C ASN A 29 -10.13 3.48 8.95
N TYR A 30 -10.54 4.16 10.02
CA TYR A 30 -10.40 5.61 10.14
C TYR A 30 -8.95 6.05 10.29
N LEU A 31 -8.15 5.32 11.08
CA LEU A 31 -6.74 5.65 11.30
C LEU A 31 -5.92 5.45 10.02
N ILE A 32 -6.18 4.34 9.30
CA ILE A 32 -5.55 4.06 8.01
C ILE A 32 -5.97 5.12 6.98
N TRP A 33 -7.27 5.42 6.88
CA TRP A 33 -7.78 6.47 5.99
C TRP A 33 -7.16 7.84 6.28
N LYS A 34 -6.95 8.18 7.54
CA LYS A 34 -6.29 9.42 7.94
C LYS A 34 -4.84 9.46 7.45
N TYR A 35 -4.11 8.34 7.56
CA TYR A 35 -2.76 8.19 7.01
C TYR A 35 -2.76 8.36 5.49
N MET A 36 -3.65 7.67 4.78
CA MET A 36 -3.81 7.78 3.32
C MET A 36 -4.16 9.22 2.90
N THR A 37 -5.00 9.90 3.66
CA THR A 37 -5.31 11.31 3.41
C THR A 37 -4.05 12.18 3.47
N PHE A 38 -3.16 11.95 4.42
CA PHE A 38 -1.90 12.70 4.52
C PHE A 38 -0.95 12.36 3.39
N LEU A 39 -0.84 11.10 2.99
CA LEU A 39 -0.06 10.65 1.84
C LEU A 39 -0.53 11.37 0.55
N ARG A 40 -1.81 11.30 0.24
CA ARG A 40 -2.38 11.92 -0.97
C ARG A 40 -2.30 13.44 -0.96
N ARG A 41 -2.32 14.09 0.21
CA ARG A 41 -2.09 15.53 0.34
C ARG A 41 -0.62 15.91 0.19
N GLU A 42 0.30 15.07 0.62
CA GLU A 42 1.74 15.25 0.35
C GLU A 42 1.99 15.22 -1.17
N GLU A 43 1.44 14.22 -1.87
CA GLU A 43 1.56 14.07 -3.32
C GLU A 43 0.95 15.24 -4.11
N ALA A 44 -0.19 15.76 -3.66
CA ALA A 44 -0.89 16.87 -4.30
C ALA A 44 -0.34 18.25 -3.93
N ALA A 45 0.70 18.33 -3.10
CA ALA A 45 1.22 19.61 -2.60
C ALA A 45 1.91 20.41 -3.71
N LYS A 46 1.52 21.68 -3.87
CA LYS A 46 2.06 22.58 -4.91
C LYS A 46 3.40 23.22 -4.55
N CYS A 47 3.79 23.20 -3.29
CA CYS A 47 5.07 23.74 -2.86
C CYS A 47 5.73 22.88 -1.78
N LYS A 48 7.06 23.03 -1.63
CA LYS A 48 7.89 22.25 -0.69
C LYS A 48 7.43 22.35 0.75
N LEU A 49 6.98 23.53 1.20
CA LEU A 49 6.53 23.74 2.59
C LEU A 49 5.26 22.96 2.91
N THR A 50 4.27 22.96 2.01
CA THR A 50 3.04 22.17 2.19
C THR A 50 3.29 20.68 2.07
N ALA A 51 4.20 20.24 1.19
CA ALA A 51 4.63 18.85 1.09
C ALA A 51 5.30 18.40 2.42
N TYR A 52 6.23 19.19 2.93
CA TYR A 52 6.91 18.90 4.20
C TYR A 52 5.93 18.83 5.39
N PHE A 53 4.95 19.71 5.45
CA PHE A 53 3.92 19.71 6.48
C PHE A 53 3.10 18.39 6.47
N TRP A 54 2.66 17.94 5.29
CA TRP A 54 1.89 16.70 5.17
C TRP A 54 2.76 15.47 5.39
N ARG A 55 4.01 15.47 4.91
CA ARG A 55 5.00 14.42 5.18
C ARG A 55 5.21 14.24 6.68
N ARG A 56 5.42 15.33 7.42
CA ARG A 56 5.58 15.27 8.88
C ARG A 56 4.36 14.66 9.56
N LYS A 57 3.14 15.06 9.18
CA LYS A 57 1.90 14.49 9.73
C LYS A 57 1.75 13.02 9.40
N LYS A 58 2.01 12.63 8.15
CA LYS A 58 2.00 11.25 7.68
C LYS A 58 3.00 10.40 8.46
N ASN A 59 4.25 10.82 8.54
CA ASN A 59 5.30 10.05 9.21
C ASN A 59 5.03 9.90 10.72
N ASN A 60 4.55 10.95 11.40
CA ASN A 60 4.20 10.86 12.81
C ASN A 60 3.05 9.86 13.06
N LEU A 61 2.02 9.85 12.21
CA LEU A 61 0.96 8.85 12.31
C LEU A 61 1.46 7.46 11.89
N GLY A 62 2.26 7.39 10.82
CA GLY A 62 2.84 6.14 10.31
C GLY A 62 3.71 5.42 11.34
N SER A 63 4.54 6.16 12.09
CA SER A 63 5.36 5.58 13.16
C SER A 63 4.52 4.91 14.27
N ARG A 64 3.32 5.42 14.52
CA ARG A 64 2.39 4.84 15.52
C ARG A 64 1.65 3.63 14.98
N LEU A 65 1.34 3.64 13.68
CA LEU A 65 0.58 2.58 13.02
C LEU A 65 1.47 1.49 12.39
N GLY A 66 2.79 1.67 12.34
CA GLY A 66 3.69 0.79 11.60
C GLY A 66 3.50 0.89 10.08
N LEU A 67 3.16 2.08 9.57
CA LEU A 67 3.00 2.32 8.14
C LEU A 67 4.13 3.20 7.62
N GLN A 68 4.87 2.72 6.62
CA GLN A 68 5.92 3.46 5.93
C GLN A 68 5.69 3.37 4.41
N ILE A 69 5.09 4.42 3.85
CA ILE A 69 4.83 4.53 2.41
C ILE A 69 5.34 5.90 1.94
N TYR A 70 6.15 5.88 0.89
CA TYR A 70 6.66 7.11 0.29
C TYR A 70 5.67 7.69 -0.71
N ALA A 71 5.63 9.02 -0.80
CA ALA A 71 4.77 9.71 -1.74
C ALA A 71 5.20 9.41 -3.19
N GLY A 72 4.25 9.10 -4.05
CA GLY A 72 4.48 8.80 -5.45
C GLY A 72 4.75 7.32 -5.78
N THR A 73 4.86 6.45 -4.79
CA THR A 73 5.11 5.02 -5.01
C THR A 73 3.86 4.22 -5.36
N CYS A 74 2.70 4.68 -4.91
CA CYS A 74 1.45 3.94 -5.07
C CYS A 74 0.44 4.74 -5.90
N ALA A 75 -0.05 4.14 -6.97
CA ALA A 75 -1.14 4.70 -7.77
C ALA A 75 -2.43 4.81 -6.93
N ARG A 76 -3.49 5.38 -7.53
CA ARG A 76 -4.78 5.55 -6.85
C ARG A 76 -5.42 4.20 -6.52
N GLY A 77 -6.21 4.17 -5.47
CA GLY A 77 -6.99 2.99 -5.09
C GLY A 77 -6.22 2.02 -4.20
N LEU A 78 -5.07 2.41 -3.65
CA LEU A 78 -4.41 1.59 -2.64
C LEU A 78 -5.34 1.42 -1.44
N HIS A 79 -5.64 0.16 -1.11
CA HIS A 79 -6.44 -0.22 0.04
C HIS A 79 -5.62 -1.03 1.04
N ILE A 80 -5.53 -0.57 2.28
CA ILE A 80 -4.87 -1.26 3.38
C ILE A 80 -5.97 -1.72 4.35
N TRP A 81 -6.05 -3.03 4.62
CA TRP A 81 -7.06 -3.59 5.52
C TRP A 81 -6.67 -3.39 6.98
N HIS A 82 -5.43 -3.72 7.33
CA HIS A 82 -4.92 -3.62 8.69
C HIS A 82 -3.59 -2.88 8.71
N TYR A 83 -3.37 -2.06 9.70
CA TYR A 83 -2.07 -1.44 9.91
C TYR A 83 -1.12 -2.39 10.68
N GLY A 84 0.12 -1.98 10.86
CA GLY A 84 1.19 -2.76 11.49
C GLY A 84 2.17 -3.34 10.47
N SER A 85 3.39 -2.82 10.49
CA SER A 85 4.52 -3.27 9.66
C SER A 85 4.23 -3.35 8.15
N VAL A 86 3.53 -2.35 7.59
CA VAL A 86 3.40 -2.20 6.14
C VAL A 86 4.49 -1.24 5.66
N ILE A 87 5.44 -1.77 4.90
CA ILE A 87 6.61 -1.03 4.40
C ILE A 87 6.61 -1.10 2.88
N ILE A 88 6.62 0.06 2.23
CA ILE A 88 6.78 0.17 0.77
C ILE A 88 7.97 1.10 0.52
N SER A 89 9.01 0.57 -0.15
CA SER A 89 10.22 1.33 -0.53
C SER A 89 9.87 2.53 -1.40
N GLY A 90 10.69 3.58 -1.31
CA GLY A 90 10.55 4.78 -2.15
C GLY A 90 10.75 4.52 -3.63
N ASP A 91 11.46 3.46 -3.99
CA ASP A 91 11.77 3.09 -5.38
C ASP A 91 10.80 2.06 -5.95
N ALA A 92 9.90 1.51 -5.11
CA ALA A 92 8.87 0.59 -5.58
C ALA A 92 7.76 1.30 -6.35
N VAL A 93 7.17 0.60 -7.31
CA VAL A 93 6.00 1.05 -8.07
C VAL A 93 4.84 0.11 -7.80
N VAL A 94 3.74 0.65 -7.26
CA VAL A 94 2.52 -0.11 -6.98
C VAL A 94 1.38 0.43 -7.84
N GLY A 95 0.82 -0.43 -8.68
CA GLY A 95 -0.23 -0.09 -9.64
C GLY A 95 -1.57 0.29 -8.98
N GLU A 96 -2.56 0.62 -9.82
CA GLU A 96 -3.88 1.04 -9.36
C GLU A 96 -4.63 -0.08 -8.66
N ASN A 97 -5.44 0.28 -7.65
CA ASN A 97 -6.38 -0.61 -6.95
C ASN A 97 -5.72 -1.83 -6.28
N CYS A 98 -4.45 -1.71 -5.90
CA CYS A 98 -3.81 -2.76 -5.13
C CYS A 98 -4.34 -2.81 -3.70
N THR A 99 -4.39 -4.02 -3.15
CA THR A 99 -4.86 -4.28 -1.79
C THR A 99 -3.74 -4.89 -0.96
N ILE A 100 -3.58 -4.42 0.29
CA ILE A 100 -2.61 -4.94 1.26
C ILE A 100 -3.37 -5.32 2.53
N HIS A 101 -3.32 -6.60 2.89
CA HIS A 101 -4.03 -7.09 4.06
C HIS A 101 -3.33 -6.79 5.39
N GLY A 102 -2.05 -6.39 5.37
CA GLY A 102 -1.25 -5.98 6.54
C GLY A 102 0.09 -6.71 6.62
N GLN A 103 1.00 -6.20 7.45
CA GLN A 103 2.33 -6.79 7.72
C GLN A 103 3.16 -7.09 6.45
N ALA A 104 2.98 -6.30 5.40
CA ALA A 104 3.63 -6.51 4.11
C ALA A 104 4.92 -5.70 3.97
N CYS A 105 5.88 -6.26 3.23
CA CYS A 105 7.10 -5.55 2.84
C CYS A 105 7.25 -5.60 1.32
N ILE A 106 7.37 -4.43 0.68
CA ILE A 106 7.63 -4.26 -0.75
C ILE A 106 8.88 -3.41 -0.87
N GLY A 107 10.02 -4.00 -1.25
CA GLY A 107 11.27 -3.25 -1.27
C GLY A 107 12.43 -3.99 -1.93
N SER A 108 13.58 -3.32 -2.02
CA SER A 108 14.82 -3.90 -2.53
C SER A 108 15.34 -5.02 -1.63
N ASP A 109 16.23 -5.84 -2.17
CA ASP A 109 16.93 -6.90 -1.44
C ASP A 109 18.16 -6.39 -0.69
N GLY A 110 18.53 -5.12 -0.87
CA GLY A 110 19.71 -4.50 -0.30
C GLY A 110 21.03 -4.86 -1.02
N ALA A 111 20.97 -5.73 -2.03
CA ALA A 111 22.11 -6.09 -2.86
C ALA A 111 22.15 -5.31 -4.18
N SER A 112 20.98 -4.86 -4.64
CA SER A 112 20.81 -4.02 -5.82
C SER A 112 19.94 -2.80 -5.51
N ASP A 113 19.99 -1.78 -6.38
CA ASP A 113 19.09 -0.62 -6.32
C ASP A 113 17.71 -0.90 -6.93
N GLU A 114 17.47 -2.13 -7.40
CA GLU A 114 16.22 -2.51 -8.01
C GLU A 114 15.13 -2.73 -6.95
N ALA A 115 13.93 -2.26 -7.27
CA ALA A 115 12.76 -2.36 -6.41
C ALA A 115 11.56 -2.97 -7.15
N PRO A 116 10.60 -3.54 -6.42
CA PRO A 116 9.46 -4.20 -7.04
C PRO A 116 8.58 -3.26 -7.87
N VAL A 117 8.09 -3.79 -9.01
CA VAL A 117 7.07 -3.16 -9.87
C VAL A 117 5.84 -4.05 -9.89
N LEU A 118 4.74 -3.57 -9.33
CA LEU A 118 3.46 -4.27 -9.26
C LEU A 118 2.46 -3.66 -10.25
N GLY A 119 1.80 -4.52 -11.01
CA GLY A 119 0.69 -4.16 -11.88
C GLY A 119 -0.55 -3.70 -11.10
N LYS A 120 -1.69 -3.61 -11.80
CA LYS A 120 -2.98 -3.19 -11.23
C LYS A 120 -3.67 -4.34 -10.50
N ASN A 121 -4.52 -3.99 -9.53
CA ASN A 121 -5.36 -4.94 -8.80
C ASN A 121 -4.58 -6.10 -8.15
N VAL A 122 -3.32 -5.88 -7.77
CA VAL A 122 -2.54 -6.90 -7.06
C VAL A 122 -3.05 -6.97 -5.62
N ASP A 123 -3.36 -8.20 -5.18
CA ASP A 123 -3.87 -8.50 -3.84
C ASP A 123 -2.77 -9.17 -3.00
N ILE A 124 -2.35 -8.50 -1.93
CA ILE A 124 -1.19 -8.89 -1.12
C ILE A 124 -1.65 -9.36 0.24
N GLY A 125 -1.59 -10.68 0.44
CA GLY A 125 -1.97 -11.34 1.67
C GLY A 125 -1.13 -10.90 2.89
N VAL A 126 -1.69 -11.10 4.07
CA VAL A 126 -1.07 -10.74 5.36
C VAL A 126 0.33 -11.36 5.48
N GLY A 127 1.32 -10.57 5.88
CA GLY A 127 2.69 -11.04 6.10
C GLY A 127 3.50 -11.31 4.83
N ALA A 128 2.95 -11.08 3.64
CA ALA A 128 3.66 -11.29 2.38
C ALA A 128 4.82 -10.30 2.20
N LYS A 129 5.87 -10.76 1.54
CA LYS A 129 7.06 -9.97 1.20
C LYS A 129 7.35 -10.07 -0.28
N ILE A 130 7.58 -8.92 -0.92
CA ILE A 130 7.94 -8.81 -2.34
C ILE A 130 9.27 -8.08 -2.38
N ILE A 131 10.34 -8.79 -2.73
CA ILE A 131 11.71 -8.34 -2.47
C ILE A 131 12.56 -8.41 -3.75
N GLY A 132 13.32 -7.34 -4.00
CA GLY A 132 14.23 -7.21 -5.14
C GLY A 132 13.56 -6.66 -6.40
N GLY A 133 14.26 -6.67 -7.52
CA GLY A 133 13.79 -6.16 -8.82
C GLY A 133 12.76 -7.07 -9.49
N VAL A 134 11.66 -7.39 -8.80
CA VAL A 134 10.62 -8.28 -9.32
C VAL A 134 9.48 -7.49 -9.95
N THR A 135 8.93 -8.01 -11.05
CA THR A 135 7.74 -7.49 -11.72
C THR A 135 6.58 -8.45 -11.52
N LEU A 136 5.45 -7.94 -11.06
CA LEU A 136 4.19 -8.68 -10.98
C LEU A 136 3.18 -8.10 -11.96
N ALA A 137 2.59 -8.98 -12.79
CA ALA A 137 1.54 -8.61 -13.72
C ALA A 137 0.25 -8.17 -12.99
N ASP A 138 -0.75 -7.71 -13.76
CA ASP A 138 -2.05 -7.30 -13.23
C ASP A 138 -2.83 -8.47 -12.61
N ASN A 139 -3.66 -8.17 -11.62
CA ASN A 139 -4.59 -9.09 -10.96
C ASN A 139 -3.92 -10.27 -10.23
N ILE A 140 -2.63 -10.21 -9.94
CA ILE A 140 -1.93 -11.26 -9.18
C ILE A 140 -2.41 -11.26 -7.73
N ARG A 141 -2.54 -12.47 -7.16
CA ARG A 141 -2.76 -12.71 -5.73
C ARG A 141 -1.49 -13.25 -5.10
N VAL A 142 -1.01 -12.58 -4.07
CA VAL A 142 0.12 -13.05 -3.25
C VAL A 142 -0.45 -13.58 -1.94
N GLY A 143 -0.31 -14.87 -1.71
CA GLY A 143 -0.83 -15.54 -0.52
C GLY A 143 -0.21 -15.03 0.77
N ALA A 144 -0.91 -15.24 1.89
CA ALA A 144 -0.42 -14.86 3.21
C ALA A 144 0.94 -15.50 3.52
N GLY A 145 1.87 -14.71 4.05
CA GLY A 145 3.23 -15.15 4.39
C GLY A 145 4.13 -15.52 3.20
N ALA A 146 3.67 -15.35 1.96
CA ALA A 146 4.48 -15.66 0.78
C ALA A 146 5.66 -14.69 0.63
N VAL A 147 6.80 -15.21 0.15
CA VAL A 147 8.00 -14.41 -0.14
C VAL A 147 8.31 -14.47 -1.62
N VAL A 148 7.98 -13.40 -2.33
CA VAL A 148 8.17 -13.27 -3.77
C VAL A 148 9.54 -12.67 -4.03
N VAL A 149 10.40 -13.44 -4.70
CA VAL A 149 11.76 -13.06 -5.11
C VAL A 149 12.02 -13.34 -6.60
N LYS A 150 10.95 -13.64 -7.36
CA LYS A 150 11.00 -13.83 -8.80
C LYS A 150 9.79 -13.17 -9.43
N SER A 151 9.99 -12.57 -10.59
CA SER A 151 8.90 -11.97 -11.38
C SER A 151 7.85 -13.00 -11.79
N CYS A 152 6.60 -12.54 -11.90
CA CYS A 152 5.49 -13.30 -12.43
C CYS A 152 4.72 -12.43 -13.44
N GLU A 153 4.84 -12.78 -14.71
CA GLU A 153 4.23 -12.04 -15.82
C GLU A 153 2.87 -12.60 -16.25
N THR A 154 2.36 -13.61 -15.54
CA THR A 154 1.05 -14.22 -15.81
C THR A 154 -0.04 -13.46 -15.08
N PRO A 155 -0.90 -12.67 -15.76
CA PRO A 155 -2.00 -11.97 -15.11
C PRO A 155 -2.96 -12.92 -14.41
N GLY A 156 -3.43 -12.52 -13.23
CA GLY A 156 -4.38 -13.31 -12.44
C GLY A 156 -3.78 -14.51 -11.70
N ALA A 157 -2.47 -14.72 -11.81
CA ALA A 157 -1.79 -15.80 -11.10
C ALA A 157 -1.90 -15.68 -9.58
N THR A 158 -1.86 -16.82 -8.89
CA THR A 158 -1.74 -16.90 -7.44
C THR A 158 -0.35 -17.38 -7.06
N LEU A 159 0.34 -16.61 -6.19
CA LEU A 159 1.69 -16.90 -5.72
C LEU A 159 1.66 -17.29 -4.25
N VAL A 160 2.20 -18.45 -3.88
CA VAL A 160 2.23 -18.91 -2.48
C VAL A 160 3.58 -19.53 -2.11
N GLY A 161 3.91 -19.53 -0.83
CA GLY A 161 5.08 -20.20 -0.27
C GLY A 161 6.33 -19.33 -0.12
N VAL A 162 7.41 -19.94 0.37
CA VAL A 162 8.73 -19.31 0.63
C VAL A 162 9.81 -20.22 0.06
N PRO A 163 10.45 -19.85 -1.06
CA PRO A 163 10.10 -18.76 -1.98
C PRO A 163 8.77 -19.02 -2.70
N ALA A 164 8.07 -17.95 -3.05
CA ALA A 164 6.76 -18.05 -3.67
C ALA A 164 6.81 -18.73 -5.05
N ARG A 165 5.79 -19.52 -5.32
CA ARG A 165 5.56 -20.21 -6.61
C ARG A 165 4.12 -19.98 -7.04
N GLN A 166 3.92 -19.96 -8.35
CA GLN A 166 2.58 -19.95 -8.91
C GLN A 166 1.89 -21.29 -8.63
N VAL A 167 0.65 -21.21 -8.20
CA VAL A 167 -0.25 -22.36 -8.06
C VAL A 167 -1.39 -22.26 -9.06
N GLU A 168 -1.95 -23.38 -9.44
CA GLU A 168 -3.08 -23.47 -10.36
C GLU A 168 -4.38 -23.00 -9.71
#